data_ed529dea69d0101227e29edd08453219
#
_entry.id   ed529dea69d0101227e29edd08453219
#
_cell.length_a   1.000
_cell.length_b   1.000
_cell.length_c   1.000
_cell.angle_alpha   90.00
_cell.angle_beta   90.00
_cell.angle_gamma   90.00
#
_symmetry.space_group_name_H-M   'P 1'
#
loop_
_entity.id
_entity.type
_entity.pdbx_description
1 polymer ?
#
loop_
_entity_poly.entity_id
_entity_poly.type
_entity_poly.pdbx_seq_one_letter_code
_entity_poly.pdbx_strand_id
1 'polypeptide(L)'
;RSKLFKRIFDMIEFLNSIQNSLIYKNFFLVLSGLDNTILLLLISLPLGFVLALLFALGRVSKITLLSRTIASYIFVIRGTPLLVQIYLIYFGLGSVKFIRESFLWYALKEPFWCGVIALTINTVAYGAEIFRGGIQSIEKSQVESGLSLGFGKFLLLRKIILPIAIRKVLPSYGNELILMVKATSLVSLTTYMEMTGIARKIMAKTFAPVEAFIAAGILYLFLNFLMVQFVKYLEWKYNPHLRLNN
;
A
#
# COMPACT_ATOMS: atom_id res chain seq x y z
N ARG A 1 2.77 20.82 -50.43
CA ARG A 1 2.10 21.68 -49.43
C ARG A 1 0.74 21.12 -48.98
N SER A 2 -0.10 20.61 -49.88
CA SER A 2 -1.46 20.13 -49.57
C SER A 2 -1.51 18.91 -48.63
N LYS A 3 -0.58 17.94 -48.76
CA LYS A 3 -0.54 16.76 -47.91
C LYS A 3 -0.13 17.06 -46.44
N LEU A 4 0.73 18.06 -46.23
CA LEU A 4 1.15 18.50 -44.91
C LEU A 4 0.00 19.20 -44.18
N PHE A 5 -0.72 20.04 -44.89
CA PHE A 5 -1.88 20.79 -44.38
C PHE A 5 -3.02 19.84 -43.98
N LYS A 6 -3.29 18.79 -44.77
CA LYS A 6 -4.27 17.76 -44.47
C LYS A 6 -3.89 16.99 -43.19
N ARG A 7 -2.61 16.58 -43.07
CA ARG A 7 -2.13 15.90 -41.84
C ARG A 7 -2.25 16.76 -40.57
N ILE A 8 -1.94 18.05 -40.67
CA ILE A 8 -2.10 18.99 -39.56
C ILE A 8 -3.59 19.15 -39.19
N PHE A 9 -4.46 19.26 -40.20
CA PHE A 9 -5.91 19.36 -39.97
C PHE A 9 -6.47 18.07 -39.30
N ASP A 10 -6.15 16.92 -39.86
CA ASP A 10 -6.54 15.60 -39.29
C ASP A 10 -6.03 15.42 -37.84
N MET A 11 -4.81 15.90 -37.55
CA MET A 11 -4.25 15.89 -36.21
C MET A 11 -4.98 16.84 -35.24
N ILE A 12 -5.36 18.05 -35.72
CA ILE A 12 -6.13 19.00 -34.89
C ILE A 12 -7.52 18.44 -34.60
N GLU A 13 -8.20 17.87 -35.61
CA GLU A 13 -9.50 17.25 -35.44
C GLU A 13 -9.45 16.06 -34.48
N PHE A 14 -8.43 15.23 -34.58
CA PHE A 14 -8.16 14.15 -33.65
C PHE A 14 -7.90 14.63 -32.19
N LEU A 15 -7.11 15.69 -32.02
CA LEU A 15 -6.85 16.30 -30.71
C LEU A 15 -8.14 16.91 -30.11
N ASN A 16 -8.95 17.57 -30.91
CA ASN A 16 -10.24 18.11 -30.48
C ASN A 16 -11.23 17.00 -30.10
N SER A 17 -11.22 15.89 -30.83
CA SER A 17 -12.02 14.70 -30.52
C SER A 17 -11.59 14.08 -29.14
N ILE A 18 -10.30 13.96 -28.91
CA ILE A 18 -9.77 13.49 -27.61
C ILE A 18 -10.18 14.46 -26.49
N GLN A 19 -9.98 15.75 -26.67
CA GLN A 19 -10.28 16.78 -25.65
C GLN A 19 -11.77 16.83 -25.30
N ASN A 20 -12.65 16.54 -26.27
CA ASN A 20 -14.10 16.48 -26.07
C ASN A 20 -14.57 15.09 -25.56
N SER A 21 -13.68 14.08 -25.54
CA SER A 21 -14.04 12.75 -25.08
C SER A 21 -14.42 12.75 -23.60
N LEU A 22 -15.40 11.91 -23.23
CA LEU A 22 -15.78 11.72 -21.83
C LEU A 22 -14.59 11.20 -20.99
N ILE A 23 -13.68 10.44 -21.59
CA ILE A 23 -12.47 9.93 -20.92
C ILE A 23 -11.58 11.10 -20.49
N TYR A 24 -11.33 12.07 -21.38
CA TYR A 24 -10.49 13.24 -21.06
C TYR A 24 -11.09 14.10 -19.94
N LYS A 25 -12.39 14.40 -20.03
CA LYS A 25 -13.10 15.14 -18.97
C LYS A 25 -13.09 14.39 -17.63
N ASN A 26 -13.35 13.09 -17.68
CA ASN A 26 -13.36 12.23 -16.50
C ASN A 26 -11.96 12.09 -15.88
N PHE A 27 -10.89 12.13 -16.70
CA PHE A 27 -9.51 12.04 -16.21
C PHE A 27 -9.19 13.16 -15.20
N PHE A 28 -9.50 14.41 -15.53
CA PHE A 28 -9.25 15.53 -14.60
C PHE A 28 -10.15 15.49 -13.37
N LEU A 29 -11.38 14.98 -13.51
CA LEU A 29 -12.27 14.80 -12.36
C LEU A 29 -11.74 13.70 -11.43
N VAL A 30 -11.28 12.56 -11.95
CA VAL A 30 -10.73 11.48 -11.16
C VAL A 30 -9.39 11.88 -10.55
N LEU A 31 -8.59 12.70 -11.26
CA LEU A 31 -7.32 13.23 -10.75
C LEU A 31 -7.51 14.02 -9.45
N SER A 32 -8.65 14.67 -9.24
CA SER A 32 -8.94 15.36 -7.97
C SER A 32 -9.06 14.44 -6.75
N GLY A 33 -9.09 13.13 -6.93
CA GLY A 33 -9.03 12.14 -5.84
C GLY A 33 -7.63 11.59 -5.58
N LEU A 34 -6.63 12.05 -6.33
CA LEU A 34 -5.26 11.56 -6.21
C LEU A 34 -4.64 11.91 -4.85
N ASP A 35 -4.87 13.11 -4.36
CA ASP A 35 -4.42 13.57 -3.04
C ASP A 35 -4.97 12.68 -1.92
N ASN A 36 -6.25 12.32 -1.97
CA ASN A 36 -6.87 11.39 -1.04
C ASN A 36 -6.26 9.98 -1.11
N THR A 37 -5.96 9.49 -2.31
CA THR A 37 -5.27 8.21 -2.51
C THR A 37 -3.85 8.25 -1.94
N ILE A 38 -3.11 9.32 -2.22
CA ILE A 38 -1.74 9.52 -1.70
C ILE A 38 -1.76 9.64 -0.18
N LEU A 39 -2.71 10.36 0.41
CA LEU A 39 -2.81 10.54 1.85
C LEU A 39 -3.06 9.20 2.57
N LEU A 40 -3.92 8.33 2.02
CA LEU A 40 -4.08 6.96 2.54
C LEU A 40 -2.74 6.22 2.57
N LEU A 41 -1.98 6.26 1.48
CA LEU A 41 -0.68 5.59 1.38
C LEU A 41 0.35 6.18 2.32
N LEU A 42 0.47 7.51 2.39
CA LEU A 42 1.45 8.20 3.22
C LEU A 42 1.28 7.94 4.72
N ILE A 43 0.08 7.61 5.16
CA ILE A 43 -0.16 7.29 6.56
C ILE A 43 -0.12 5.78 6.80
N SER A 44 -0.82 4.99 5.98
CA SER A 44 -0.93 3.54 6.21
C SER A 44 0.39 2.79 6.00
N LEU A 45 1.20 3.18 5.00
CA LEU A 45 2.45 2.47 4.70
C LEU A 45 3.53 2.65 5.79
N PRO A 46 3.86 3.87 6.27
CA PRO A 46 4.83 4.03 7.36
C PRO A 46 4.36 3.37 8.65
N LEU A 47 3.09 3.54 9.03
CA LEU A 47 2.53 2.87 10.20
C LEU A 47 2.59 1.35 10.05
N GLY A 48 2.17 0.84 8.89
CA GLY A 48 2.23 -0.58 8.56
C GLY A 48 3.65 -1.13 8.61
N PHE A 49 4.63 -0.40 8.06
CA PHE A 49 6.05 -0.80 8.10
C PHE A 49 6.57 -0.93 9.53
N VAL A 50 6.38 0.09 10.36
CA VAL A 50 6.88 0.08 11.75
C VAL A 50 6.23 -1.04 12.56
N LEU A 51 4.91 -1.17 12.49
CA LEU A 51 4.18 -2.21 13.20
C LEU A 51 4.51 -3.61 12.67
N ALA A 52 4.67 -3.79 11.35
CA ALA A 52 5.09 -5.06 10.77
C ALA A 52 6.46 -5.51 11.29
N LEU A 53 7.40 -4.58 11.41
CA LEU A 53 8.73 -4.88 11.98
C LEU A 53 8.63 -5.29 13.44
N LEU A 54 7.84 -4.59 14.26
CA LEU A 54 7.60 -4.93 15.65
C LEU A 54 6.92 -6.31 15.80
N PHE A 55 5.94 -6.60 14.97
CA PHE A 55 5.25 -7.89 14.93
C PHE A 55 6.18 -9.03 14.48
N ALA A 56 7.06 -8.77 13.49
CA ALA A 56 8.08 -9.74 13.09
C ALA A 56 9.04 -10.08 14.24
N LEU A 57 9.50 -9.07 14.98
CA LEU A 57 10.35 -9.28 16.17
C LEU A 57 9.61 -10.06 17.25
N GLY A 58 8.34 -9.76 17.48
CA GLY A 58 7.49 -10.53 18.40
C GLY A 58 7.33 -11.98 17.96
N ARG A 59 7.21 -12.24 16.64
CA ARG A 59 7.09 -13.59 16.07
C ARG A 59 8.36 -14.44 16.25
N VAL A 60 9.54 -13.83 16.19
CA VAL A 60 10.81 -14.55 16.39
C VAL A 60 11.26 -14.56 17.86
N SER A 61 10.50 -13.95 18.76
CA SER A 61 10.81 -13.90 20.17
C SER A 61 10.68 -15.28 20.83
N LYS A 62 11.41 -15.48 21.94
CA LYS A 62 11.31 -16.70 22.76
C LYS A 62 10.03 -16.77 23.61
N ILE A 63 9.24 -15.68 23.65
CA ILE A 63 7.99 -15.60 24.42
C ILE A 63 6.88 -16.29 23.60
N THR A 64 6.61 -17.54 23.93
CA THR A 64 5.66 -18.39 23.19
C THR A 64 4.27 -17.78 23.08
N LEU A 65 3.76 -17.16 24.15
CA LEU A 65 2.44 -16.53 24.16
C LEU A 65 2.39 -15.38 23.16
N LEU A 66 3.37 -14.47 23.19
CA LEU A 66 3.47 -13.35 22.25
C LEU A 66 3.54 -13.82 20.80
N SER A 67 4.45 -14.79 20.53
CA SER A 67 4.61 -15.34 19.19
C SER A 67 3.33 -16.00 18.66
N ARG A 68 2.62 -16.76 19.49
CA ARG A 68 1.36 -17.41 19.10
C ARG A 68 0.23 -16.40 18.86
N THR A 69 0.08 -15.40 19.74
CA THR A 69 -0.95 -14.35 19.56
C THR A 69 -0.75 -13.59 18.24
N ILE A 70 0.50 -13.20 17.94
CA ILE A 70 0.82 -12.53 16.67
C ILE A 70 0.58 -13.49 15.49
N ALA A 71 0.91 -14.78 15.62
CA ALA A 71 0.64 -15.78 14.59
C ALA A 71 -0.86 -15.89 14.27
N SER A 72 -1.70 -15.92 15.32
CA SER A 72 -3.16 -15.99 15.17
C SER A 72 -3.70 -14.73 14.46
N TYR A 73 -3.21 -13.55 14.85
CA TYR A 73 -3.55 -12.30 14.16
C TYR A 73 -3.19 -12.37 12.66
N ILE A 74 -1.95 -12.74 12.33
CA ILE A 74 -1.48 -12.85 10.95
C ILE A 74 -2.32 -13.87 10.18
N PHE A 75 -2.64 -15.01 10.78
CA PHE A 75 -3.47 -16.04 10.16
C PHE A 75 -4.87 -15.52 9.82
N VAL A 76 -5.53 -14.83 10.76
CA VAL A 76 -6.89 -14.28 10.56
C VAL A 76 -6.87 -13.20 9.47
N ILE A 77 -5.95 -12.24 9.55
CA ILE A 77 -5.91 -11.11 8.62
C ILE A 77 -5.55 -11.57 7.20
N ARG A 78 -4.57 -12.47 7.05
CA ARG A 78 -4.19 -12.99 5.72
C ARG A 78 -5.19 -14.01 5.18
N GLY A 79 -5.98 -14.64 6.05
CA GLY A 79 -7.03 -15.59 5.67
C GLY A 79 -8.36 -14.95 5.31
N THR A 80 -8.51 -13.62 5.49
CA THR A 80 -9.74 -12.90 5.18
C THR A 80 -9.54 -11.84 4.09
N PRO A 81 -10.53 -11.62 3.19
CA PRO A 81 -10.42 -10.58 2.16
C PRO A 81 -10.33 -9.18 2.77
N LEU A 82 -9.42 -8.34 2.25
CA LEU A 82 -9.27 -6.95 2.70
C LEU A 82 -10.59 -6.16 2.61
N LEU A 83 -11.39 -6.40 1.57
CA LEU A 83 -12.71 -5.79 1.42
C LEU A 83 -13.61 -6.05 2.64
N VAL A 84 -13.63 -7.29 3.11
CA VAL A 84 -14.43 -7.67 4.31
C VAL A 84 -13.88 -6.98 5.56
N GLN A 85 -12.56 -6.87 5.69
CA GLN A 85 -11.92 -6.15 6.80
C GLN A 85 -12.33 -4.67 6.82
N ILE A 86 -12.31 -4.01 5.65
CA ILE A 86 -12.76 -2.62 5.50
C ILE A 86 -14.22 -2.46 5.95
N TYR A 87 -15.10 -3.35 5.50
CA TYR A 87 -16.53 -3.29 5.87
C TYR A 87 -16.76 -3.57 7.35
N LEU A 88 -16.05 -4.53 7.95
CA LEU A 88 -16.15 -4.80 9.38
C LEU A 88 -15.68 -3.61 10.22
N ILE A 89 -14.66 -2.89 9.79
CA ILE A 89 -14.18 -1.69 10.48
C ILE A 89 -15.18 -0.56 10.30
N TYR A 90 -15.60 -0.27 9.08
CA TYR A 90 -16.46 0.88 8.81
C TYR A 90 -17.88 0.71 9.33
N PHE A 91 -18.54 -0.40 9.01
CA PHE A 91 -19.93 -0.65 9.43
C PHE A 91 -20.02 -1.37 10.77
N GLY A 92 -19.10 -2.31 11.04
CA GLY A 92 -19.13 -3.14 12.24
C GLY A 92 -18.81 -2.36 13.49
N LEU A 93 -17.76 -1.54 13.51
CA LEU A 93 -17.39 -0.75 14.68
C LEU A 93 -18.47 0.31 15.01
N GLY A 94 -19.12 0.87 13.98
CA GLY A 94 -20.23 1.80 14.16
C GLY A 94 -21.49 1.19 14.78
N SER A 95 -21.67 -0.12 14.73
CA SER A 95 -22.82 -0.79 15.36
C SER A 95 -22.63 -1.05 16.86
N VAL A 96 -21.38 -0.97 17.36
CA VAL A 96 -21.06 -1.23 18.78
C VAL A 96 -21.25 0.03 19.61
N LYS A 97 -22.25 0.04 20.50
CA LYS A 97 -22.63 1.19 21.33
C LYS A 97 -21.44 1.75 22.13
N PHE A 98 -20.67 0.88 22.79
CA PHE A 98 -19.48 1.26 23.57
C PHE A 98 -18.46 2.04 22.74
N ILE A 99 -18.26 1.68 21.46
CA ILE A 99 -17.33 2.38 20.56
C ILE A 99 -17.89 3.74 20.17
N ARG A 100 -19.18 3.83 19.86
CA ARG A 100 -19.84 5.10 19.51
C ARG A 100 -19.86 6.11 20.65
N GLU A 101 -19.87 5.66 21.89
CA GLU A 101 -19.85 6.51 23.07
C GLU A 101 -18.42 6.85 23.54
N SER A 102 -17.40 6.21 22.95
CA SER A 102 -15.99 6.46 23.27
C SER A 102 -15.41 7.63 22.46
N PHE A 103 -14.29 8.18 22.96
CA PHE A 103 -13.54 9.20 22.21
C PHE A 103 -13.02 8.69 20.85
N LEU A 104 -12.84 7.38 20.69
CA LEU A 104 -12.39 6.75 19.44
C LEU A 104 -13.39 6.98 18.29
N TRP A 105 -14.67 7.18 18.62
CA TRP A 105 -15.70 7.43 17.61
C TRP A 105 -15.44 8.70 16.80
N TYR A 106 -14.76 9.68 17.37
CA TYR A 106 -14.38 10.90 16.65
C TYR A 106 -13.55 10.60 15.39
N ALA A 107 -12.66 9.62 15.47
CA ALA A 107 -11.89 9.15 14.31
C ALA A 107 -12.64 8.08 13.50
N LEU A 108 -13.23 7.09 14.16
CA LEU A 108 -13.85 5.92 13.52
C LEU A 108 -15.13 6.23 12.75
N LYS A 109 -15.78 7.36 12.97
CA LYS A 109 -16.90 7.83 12.15
C LYS A 109 -16.48 8.30 10.76
N GLU A 110 -15.22 8.67 10.58
CA GLU A 110 -14.70 9.18 9.33
C GLU A 110 -14.20 8.03 8.43
N PRO A 111 -14.69 7.91 7.17
CA PRO A 111 -14.28 6.85 6.25
C PRO A 111 -12.76 6.79 6.02
N PHE A 112 -12.10 7.93 6.07
CA PHE A 112 -10.64 8.05 5.95
C PHE A 112 -9.90 7.21 7.00
N TRP A 113 -10.22 7.39 8.28
CA TRP A 113 -9.53 6.67 9.35
C TRP A 113 -9.86 5.17 9.35
N CYS A 114 -11.10 4.80 8.97
CA CYS A 114 -11.44 3.39 8.76
C CYS A 114 -10.59 2.76 7.66
N GLY A 115 -10.38 3.49 6.56
CA GLY A 115 -9.50 3.07 5.47
C GLY A 115 -8.05 2.93 5.93
N VAL A 116 -7.50 3.95 6.61
CA VAL A 116 -6.12 3.91 7.15
C VAL A 116 -5.93 2.73 8.08
N ILE A 117 -6.86 2.48 9.01
CA ILE A 117 -6.78 1.37 9.97
C ILE A 117 -6.81 0.02 9.24
N ALA A 118 -7.75 -0.17 8.31
CA ALA A 118 -7.88 -1.42 7.57
C ALA A 118 -6.62 -1.73 6.74
N LEU A 119 -6.14 -0.73 5.99
CA LEU A 119 -4.93 -0.85 5.18
C LEU A 119 -3.70 -1.11 6.05
N THR A 120 -3.57 -0.42 7.19
CA THR A 120 -2.47 -0.64 8.15
C THR A 120 -2.50 -2.05 8.73
N ILE A 121 -3.65 -2.51 9.24
CA ILE A 121 -3.83 -3.86 9.79
C ILE A 121 -3.42 -4.91 8.75
N ASN A 122 -3.86 -4.74 7.51
CA ASN A 122 -3.53 -5.65 6.43
C ASN A 122 -2.02 -5.66 6.14
N THR A 123 -1.40 -4.48 5.93
CA THR A 123 0.04 -4.34 5.69
C THR A 123 0.88 -4.92 6.84
N VAL A 124 0.45 -4.74 8.09
CA VAL A 124 1.14 -5.32 9.25
C VAL A 124 1.19 -6.84 9.16
N ALA A 125 0.10 -7.49 8.80
CA ALA A 125 0.04 -8.95 8.74
C ALA A 125 0.94 -9.53 7.63
N TYR A 126 0.91 -8.95 6.44
CA TYR A 126 1.76 -9.37 5.32
C TYR A 126 3.23 -8.99 5.55
N GLY A 127 3.50 -7.75 5.95
CA GLY A 127 4.84 -7.26 6.22
C GLY A 127 5.54 -8.00 7.36
N ALA A 128 4.81 -8.34 8.43
CA ALA A 128 5.38 -9.11 9.55
C ALA A 128 5.94 -10.47 9.13
N GLU A 129 5.24 -11.20 8.25
CA GLU A 129 5.75 -12.49 7.74
C GLU A 129 6.93 -12.29 6.77
N ILE A 130 6.91 -11.24 5.95
CA ILE A 130 8.03 -10.89 5.08
C ILE A 130 9.28 -10.59 5.93
N PHE A 131 9.17 -9.71 6.93
CA PHE A 131 10.28 -9.40 7.83
C PHE A 131 10.72 -10.59 8.68
N ARG A 132 9.79 -11.41 9.17
CA ARG A 132 10.12 -12.65 9.88
C ARG A 132 10.97 -13.58 9.01
N GLY A 133 10.57 -13.80 7.75
CA GLY A 133 11.34 -14.58 6.78
C GLY A 133 12.75 -14.00 6.57
N GLY A 134 12.86 -12.68 6.45
CA GLY A 134 14.15 -12.00 6.34
C GLY A 134 15.05 -12.18 7.57
N ILE A 135 14.50 -12.05 8.77
CA ILE A 135 15.25 -12.26 10.01
C ILE A 135 15.74 -13.72 10.10
N GLN A 136 14.88 -14.68 9.76
CA GLN A 136 15.23 -16.10 9.82
C GLN A 136 16.21 -16.54 8.71
N SER A 137 16.33 -15.79 7.63
CA SER A 137 17.27 -16.07 6.54
C SER A 137 18.71 -15.60 6.82
N ILE A 138 18.97 -14.97 7.97
CA ILE A 138 20.31 -14.54 8.34
C ILE A 138 21.12 -15.74 8.78
N GLU A 139 22.33 -15.87 8.23
CA GLU A 139 23.25 -16.96 8.55
C GLU A 139 23.70 -16.90 10.01
N LYS A 140 23.77 -18.06 10.63
CA LYS A 140 24.22 -18.18 12.03
C LYS A 140 25.62 -17.61 12.23
N SER A 141 26.53 -17.82 11.25
CA SER A 141 27.89 -17.27 11.22
C SER A 141 27.92 -15.74 11.41
N GLN A 142 27.00 -15.01 10.79
CA GLN A 142 26.91 -13.55 10.94
C GLN A 142 26.49 -13.14 12.36
N VAL A 143 25.58 -13.91 12.96
CA VAL A 143 25.13 -13.68 14.34
C VAL A 143 26.26 -14.02 15.31
N GLU A 144 26.92 -15.14 15.13
CA GLU A 144 28.05 -15.61 15.96
C GLU A 144 29.25 -14.67 15.89
N SER A 145 29.56 -14.14 14.72
CA SER A 145 30.60 -13.11 14.55
C SER A 145 30.30 -11.85 15.38
N GLY A 146 29.05 -11.39 15.39
CA GLY A 146 28.65 -10.26 16.24
C GLY A 146 28.76 -10.57 17.74
N LEU A 147 28.40 -11.78 18.15
CA LEU A 147 28.53 -12.22 19.56
C LEU A 147 29.99 -12.30 19.95
N SER A 148 30.88 -12.82 19.11
CA SER A 148 32.34 -12.90 19.35
C SER A 148 32.98 -11.52 19.48
N LEU A 149 32.41 -10.48 18.84
CA LEU A 149 32.79 -9.08 19.02
C LEU A 149 32.23 -8.44 20.30
N GLY A 150 31.55 -9.22 21.16
CA GLY A 150 30.96 -8.75 22.41
C GLY A 150 29.65 -7.97 22.25
N PHE A 151 28.98 -8.07 21.09
CA PHE A 151 27.71 -7.38 20.91
C PHE A 151 26.62 -7.99 21.79
N GLY A 152 26.03 -7.16 22.66
CA GLY A 152 24.81 -7.54 23.38
C GLY A 152 23.61 -7.66 22.42
N LYS A 153 22.54 -8.31 22.87
CA LYS A 153 21.34 -8.62 22.04
C LYS A 153 20.76 -7.43 21.29
N PHE A 154 20.68 -6.27 21.94
CA PHE A 154 20.15 -5.04 21.32
C PHE A 154 21.08 -4.51 20.22
N LEU A 155 22.38 -4.47 20.47
CA LEU A 155 23.37 -4.00 19.51
C LEU A 155 23.45 -4.94 18.30
N LEU A 156 23.42 -6.25 18.54
CA LEU A 156 23.35 -7.30 17.52
C LEU A 156 22.11 -7.12 16.62
N LEU A 157 20.94 -6.93 17.25
CA LEU A 157 19.70 -6.67 16.52
C LEU A 157 19.81 -5.40 15.64
N ARG A 158 20.27 -4.30 16.23
CA ARG A 158 20.31 -3.00 15.55
C ARG A 158 21.38 -2.89 14.47
N LYS A 159 22.57 -3.49 14.71
CA LYS A 159 23.75 -3.31 13.82
C LYS A 159 23.91 -4.42 12.79
N ILE A 160 23.41 -5.63 13.06
CA ILE A 160 23.60 -6.79 12.18
C ILE A 160 22.25 -7.28 11.65
N ILE A 161 21.35 -7.71 12.55
CA ILE A 161 20.14 -8.44 12.15
C ILE A 161 19.21 -7.54 11.31
N LEU A 162 18.78 -6.39 11.84
CA LEU A 162 17.81 -5.53 11.15
C LEU A 162 18.31 -4.97 9.82
N PRO A 163 19.54 -4.42 9.71
CA PRO A 163 20.02 -3.93 8.42
C PRO A 163 20.11 -5.02 7.35
N ILE A 164 20.55 -6.21 7.71
CA ILE A 164 20.65 -7.34 6.77
C ILE A 164 19.25 -7.83 6.40
N ALA A 165 18.36 -8.04 7.38
CA ALA A 165 17.00 -8.51 7.16
C ALA A 165 16.24 -7.55 6.23
N ILE A 166 16.25 -6.24 6.51
CA ILE A 166 15.55 -5.23 5.70
C ILE A 166 16.05 -5.27 4.25
N ARG A 167 17.37 -5.34 4.04
CA ARG A 167 17.93 -5.44 2.67
C ARG A 167 17.46 -6.69 1.95
N LYS A 168 17.48 -7.85 2.61
CA LYS A 168 17.06 -9.13 2.02
C LYS A 168 15.59 -9.17 1.64
N VAL A 169 14.71 -8.53 2.42
CA VAL A 169 13.27 -8.55 2.17
C VAL A 169 12.78 -7.41 1.28
N LEU A 170 13.66 -6.46 0.93
CA LEU A 170 13.28 -5.27 0.19
C LEU A 170 12.50 -5.57 -1.11
N PRO A 171 12.86 -6.57 -1.94
CA PRO A 171 12.07 -6.92 -3.11
C PRO A 171 10.66 -7.42 -2.77
N SER A 172 10.55 -8.32 -1.78
CA SER A 172 9.25 -8.86 -1.35
C SER A 172 8.37 -7.78 -0.71
N TYR A 173 8.96 -6.91 0.11
CA TYR A 173 8.24 -5.80 0.73
C TYR A 173 7.88 -4.72 -0.30
N GLY A 174 8.74 -4.50 -1.29
CA GLY A 174 8.46 -3.62 -2.43
C GLY A 174 7.22 -4.06 -3.21
N ASN A 175 7.06 -5.36 -3.42
CA ASN A 175 5.83 -5.89 -4.03
C ASN A 175 4.59 -5.62 -3.18
N GLU A 176 4.69 -5.71 -1.85
CA GLU A 176 3.61 -5.33 -0.93
C GLU A 176 3.22 -3.85 -1.06
N LEU A 177 4.20 -2.94 -1.18
CA LEU A 177 3.95 -1.51 -1.43
C LEU A 177 3.16 -1.29 -2.73
N ILE A 178 3.52 -2.02 -3.79
CA ILE A 178 2.84 -1.96 -5.09
C ILE A 178 1.39 -2.48 -4.99
N LEU A 179 1.16 -3.54 -4.23
CA LEU A 179 -0.19 -4.08 -3.98
C LEU A 179 -1.05 -3.11 -3.18
N MET A 180 -0.46 -2.40 -2.21
CA MET A 180 -1.16 -1.41 -1.39
C MET A 180 -1.66 -0.21 -2.19
N VAL A 181 -0.92 0.23 -3.23
CA VAL A 181 -1.42 1.27 -4.15
C VAL A 181 -2.76 0.87 -4.74
N LYS A 182 -2.90 -0.38 -5.19
CA LYS A 182 -4.17 -0.88 -5.75
C LYS A 182 -5.23 -1.10 -4.68
N ALA A 183 -4.83 -1.51 -3.48
CA ALA A 183 -5.72 -1.78 -2.36
C ALA A 183 -6.45 -0.53 -1.86
N THR A 184 -5.88 0.68 -2.04
CA THR A 184 -6.58 1.93 -1.69
C THR A 184 -7.92 2.09 -2.39
N SER A 185 -8.06 1.54 -3.61
CA SER A 185 -9.31 1.58 -4.38
C SER A 185 -10.50 0.94 -3.64
N LEU A 186 -10.23 -0.04 -2.77
CA LEU A 186 -11.27 -0.71 -1.98
C LEU A 186 -11.86 0.21 -0.91
N VAL A 187 -11.12 1.24 -0.46
CA VAL A 187 -11.61 2.21 0.52
C VAL A 187 -12.75 3.05 -0.04
N SER A 188 -12.84 3.22 -1.38
CA SER A 188 -13.99 3.88 -2.03
C SER A 188 -15.35 3.30 -1.64
N LEU A 189 -15.38 2.06 -1.19
CA LEU A 189 -16.61 1.38 -0.79
C LEU A 189 -17.15 1.85 0.56
N THR A 190 -16.37 2.63 1.31
CA THR A 190 -16.78 3.30 2.56
C THR A 190 -17.18 4.76 2.37
N THR A 191 -17.59 5.15 1.18
CA THR A 191 -17.92 6.55 0.82
C THR A 191 -16.71 7.49 0.74
N TYR A 192 -15.47 7.03 0.94
CA TYR A 192 -14.27 7.84 0.80
C TYR A 192 -13.98 8.18 -0.67
N MET A 193 -13.79 9.47 -0.96
CA MET A 193 -13.64 9.98 -2.33
C MET A 193 -12.18 10.03 -2.79
N GLU A 194 -11.51 8.87 -2.79
CA GLU A 194 -10.26 8.67 -3.50
C GLU A 194 -10.54 8.46 -5.02
N MET A 195 -9.54 8.20 -5.84
CA MET A 195 -9.71 8.13 -7.32
C MET A 195 -10.86 7.21 -7.76
N THR A 196 -10.99 6.01 -7.19
CA THR A 196 -12.07 5.07 -7.53
C THR A 196 -13.43 5.58 -7.02
N GLY A 197 -13.46 6.22 -5.85
CA GLY A 197 -14.67 6.84 -5.29
C GLY A 197 -15.22 7.91 -6.21
N ILE A 198 -14.35 8.74 -6.77
CA ILE A 198 -14.73 9.77 -7.75
C ILE A 198 -15.19 9.12 -9.06
N ALA A 199 -14.50 8.10 -9.56
CA ALA A 199 -14.93 7.37 -10.77
C ALA A 199 -16.34 6.76 -10.58
N ARG A 200 -16.63 6.18 -9.41
CA ARG A 200 -17.98 5.68 -9.06
C ARG A 200 -19.02 6.79 -9.03
N LYS A 201 -18.68 7.96 -8.50
CA LYS A 201 -19.57 9.14 -8.48
C LYS A 201 -19.86 9.64 -9.90
N ILE A 202 -18.86 9.65 -10.78
CA ILE A 202 -19.02 10.00 -12.19
C ILE A 202 -19.94 8.99 -12.88
N MET A 203 -19.64 7.69 -12.74
CA MET A 203 -20.46 6.61 -13.28
C MET A 203 -21.94 6.75 -12.87
N ALA A 204 -22.22 7.02 -11.60
CA ALA A 204 -23.59 7.18 -11.10
C ALA A 204 -24.33 8.39 -11.69
N LYS A 205 -23.60 9.44 -12.13
CA LYS A 205 -24.17 10.65 -12.72
C LYS A 205 -24.31 10.58 -14.23
N THR A 206 -23.37 9.94 -14.92
CA THR A 206 -23.26 9.96 -16.38
C THR A 206 -23.74 8.67 -17.03
N PHE A 207 -23.96 7.61 -16.25
CA PHE A 207 -24.23 6.24 -16.73
C PHE A 207 -23.16 5.73 -17.72
N ALA A 208 -21.94 6.28 -17.65
CA ALA A 208 -20.79 5.94 -18.49
C ALA A 208 -19.69 5.27 -17.64
N PRO A 209 -19.85 3.98 -17.22
CA PRO A 209 -18.91 3.30 -16.34
C PRO A 209 -17.54 3.09 -16.99
N VAL A 210 -17.52 2.74 -18.27
CA VAL A 210 -16.28 2.39 -18.97
C VAL A 210 -15.32 3.58 -19.00
N GLU A 211 -15.80 4.76 -19.39
CA GLU A 211 -15.02 5.98 -19.51
C GLU A 211 -14.49 6.45 -18.13
N ALA A 212 -15.33 6.35 -17.10
CA ALA A 212 -14.95 6.72 -15.74
C ALA A 212 -13.86 5.81 -15.17
N PHE A 213 -13.98 4.48 -15.35
CA PHE A 213 -13.01 3.54 -14.82
C PHE A 213 -11.74 3.42 -15.68
N ILE A 214 -11.79 3.69 -16.99
CA ILE A 214 -10.58 3.84 -17.81
C ILE A 214 -9.75 5.03 -17.29
N ALA A 215 -10.36 6.16 -17.00
CA ALA A 215 -9.66 7.32 -16.45
C ALA A 215 -9.00 6.98 -15.10
N ALA A 216 -9.71 6.33 -14.20
CA ALA A 216 -9.13 5.86 -12.93
C ALA A 216 -7.99 4.85 -13.17
N GLY A 217 -8.18 3.88 -14.07
CA GLY A 217 -7.17 2.87 -14.42
C GLY A 217 -5.87 3.47 -14.92
N ILE A 218 -5.93 4.51 -15.77
CA ILE A 218 -4.75 5.22 -16.26
C ILE A 218 -4.00 5.90 -15.10
N LEU A 219 -4.71 6.56 -14.18
CA LEU A 219 -4.11 7.21 -13.03
C LEU A 219 -3.49 6.20 -12.05
N TYR A 220 -4.16 5.08 -11.78
CA TYR A 220 -3.60 4.00 -10.98
C TYR A 220 -2.37 3.36 -11.64
N LEU A 221 -2.39 3.18 -12.96
CA LEU A 221 -1.23 2.67 -13.70
C LEU A 221 -0.04 3.60 -13.54
N PHE A 222 -0.25 4.91 -13.67
CA PHE A 222 0.79 5.92 -13.47
C PHE A 222 1.32 5.93 -12.02
N LEU A 223 0.43 5.95 -11.02
CA LEU A 223 0.83 5.89 -9.62
C LEU A 223 1.58 4.60 -9.28
N ASN A 224 1.13 3.49 -9.83
CA ASN A 224 1.79 2.19 -9.67
C ASN A 224 3.17 2.18 -10.35
N PHE A 225 3.30 2.78 -11.53
CA PHE A 225 4.60 2.97 -12.21
C PHE A 225 5.57 3.75 -11.32
N LEU A 226 5.14 4.87 -10.73
CA LEU A 226 5.96 5.66 -9.81
C LEU A 226 6.38 4.83 -8.59
N MET A 227 5.48 4.03 -8.02
CA MET A 227 5.80 3.14 -6.89
C MET A 227 6.83 2.07 -7.29
N VAL A 228 6.71 1.48 -8.48
CA VAL A 228 7.69 0.51 -9.01
C VAL A 228 9.07 1.16 -9.16
N GLN A 229 9.13 2.38 -9.70
CA GLN A 229 10.42 3.10 -9.83
C GLN A 229 11.02 3.42 -8.46
N PHE A 230 10.18 3.82 -7.50
CA PHE A 230 10.63 4.07 -6.12
C PHE A 230 11.20 2.80 -5.48
N VAL A 231 10.52 1.66 -5.61
CA VAL A 231 11.00 0.37 -5.10
C VAL A 231 12.33 -0.02 -5.76
N LYS A 232 12.43 0.07 -7.09
CA LYS A 232 13.68 -0.19 -7.83
C LYS A 232 14.82 0.71 -7.37
N TYR A 233 14.54 1.99 -7.12
CA TYR A 233 15.54 2.92 -6.57
C TYR A 233 16.02 2.47 -5.19
N LEU A 234 15.11 2.05 -4.30
CA LEU A 234 15.49 1.53 -2.98
C LEU A 234 16.32 0.25 -3.09
N GLU A 235 15.94 -0.68 -3.97
CA GLU A 235 16.70 -1.90 -4.24
C GLU A 235 18.11 -1.59 -4.76
N TRP A 236 18.22 -0.71 -5.72
CA TRP A 236 19.49 -0.27 -6.27
C TRP A 236 20.38 0.39 -5.19
N LYS A 237 19.79 1.21 -4.32
CA LYS A 237 20.50 1.92 -3.27
C LYS A 237 21.02 0.98 -2.17
N TYR A 238 20.18 0.04 -1.73
CA TYR A 238 20.44 -0.79 -0.54
C TYR A 238 20.95 -2.20 -0.86
N ASN A 239 20.82 -2.68 -2.10
CA ASN A 239 21.28 -3.99 -2.55
C ASN A 239 22.35 -3.87 -3.66
N PRO A 240 23.63 -3.53 -3.33
CA PRO A 240 24.69 -3.35 -4.31
C PRO A 240 24.95 -4.59 -5.17
N HIS A 241 24.67 -5.78 -4.66
CA HIS A 241 24.85 -7.05 -5.39
C HIS A 241 23.93 -7.17 -6.62
N LEU A 242 22.77 -6.49 -6.64
CA LEU A 242 21.88 -6.47 -7.80
C LEU A 242 22.35 -5.53 -8.93
N ARG A 243 23.37 -4.69 -8.66
CA ARG A 243 23.92 -3.76 -9.67
C ARG A 243 24.77 -4.44 -10.72
N LEU A 244 25.30 -5.63 -10.42
CA LEU A 244 26.23 -6.35 -11.30
C LEU A 244 25.52 -7.18 -12.38
N ASN A 245 24.21 -7.32 -12.32
CA ASN A 245 23.40 -8.15 -13.22
C ASN A 245 22.45 -7.33 -14.14
N ASN A 246 22.58 -6.02 -14.17
CA ASN A 246 21.94 -5.10 -15.09
C ASN A 246 23.02 -4.26 -15.79
#